data_5572fc133cb77c8203aa871d923b0ecd
#
_entry.id   5572fc133cb77c8203aa871d923b0ecd
#
_cell.length_a   1.000
_cell.length_b   1.000
_cell.length_c   1.000
_cell.angle_alpha   90.00
_cell.angle_beta   90.00
_cell.angle_gamma   90.00
#
_symmetry.space_group_name_H-M   'P 1'
#
loop_
_entity.id
_entity.type
_entity.pdbx_description
1 polymer ?
#
loop_
_entity_poly.entity_id
_entity_poly.type
_entity_poly.pdbx_seq_one_letter_code
_entity_poly.pdbx_strand_id
1 'polypeptide(L)' 'MVELSLLTLLNFVGSNFCEYREYGHDNYKSLLLAYSDASHKYGALKVKKVIENSDNFKVAAVGIAAVKCPKFIME' A
#
# COMPACT_ATOMS: atom_id res chain seq x y z
N MET A 1 -0.02 22.61 6.59
CA MET A 1 0.46 21.21 6.65
C MET A 1 -0.62 20.28 6.12
N VAL A 2 -0.28 19.47 5.16
CA VAL A 2 -1.26 18.56 4.54
C VAL A 2 -1.31 17.26 5.34
N GLU A 3 -2.52 16.89 5.77
CA GLU A 3 -2.72 15.62 6.44
C GLU A 3 -2.67 14.48 5.43
N LEU A 4 -2.10 13.35 5.84
CA LEU A 4 -2.09 12.16 5.02
C LEU A 4 -3.50 11.56 5.00
N SER A 5 -4.13 11.55 3.84
CA SER A 5 -5.46 10.96 3.70
C SER A 5 -5.36 9.46 3.48
N LEU A 6 -6.43 8.75 3.83
CA LEU A 6 -6.53 7.31 3.60
C LEU A 6 -6.39 6.98 2.12
N LEU A 7 -7.06 7.73 1.27
CA LEU A 7 -7.01 7.48 -0.17
C LEU A 7 -5.61 7.68 -0.75
N THR A 8 -4.92 8.73 -0.32
CA THR A 8 -3.54 8.98 -0.76
C THR A 8 -2.63 7.83 -0.37
N LEU A 9 -2.74 7.36 0.88
CA LEU A 9 -1.92 6.26 1.35
C LEU A 9 -2.25 4.96 0.61
N LEU A 10 -3.53 4.67 0.41
CA LEU A 10 -3.95 3.48 -0.32
C LEU A 10 -3.40 3.47 -1.75
N ASN A 11 -3.49 4.60 -2.44
CA ASN A 11 -2.96 4.70 -3.80
C ASN A 11 -1.44 4.51 -3.84
N PHE A 12 -0.74 5.08 -2.88
CA PHE A 12 0.71 4.94 -2.80
C PHE A 12 1.11 3.49 -2.54
N VAL A 13 0.51 2.86 -1.53
CA VAL A 13 0.80 1.47 -1.18
C VAL A 13 0.43 0.53 -2.33
N GLY A 14 -0.74 0.74 -2.93
CA GLY A 14 -1.18 -0.09 -4.06
C GLY A 14 -0.25 0.01 -5.26
N SER A 15 0.19 1.21 -5.61
CA SER A 15 1.12 1.42 -6.72
C SER A 15 2.47 0.77 -6.46
N ASN A 16 3.00 0.94 -5.25
CA ASN A 16 4.30 0.36 -4.91
C ASN A 16 4.23 -1.15 -4.80
N PHE A 17 3.13 -1.68 -4.28
CA PHE A 17 2.91 -3.13 -4.26
C PHE A 17 3.00 -3.71 -5.67
N CYS A 18 2.30 -3.10 -6.63
CA CYS A 18 2.33 -3.56 -8.01
C CYS A 18 3.73 -3.51 -8.60
N GLU A 19 4.46 -2.45 -8.31
CA GLU A 19 5.83 -2.30 -8.81
C GLU A 19 6.74 -3.40 -8.27
N TYR A 20 6.65 -3.70 -6.97
CA TYR A 20 7.47 -4.77 -6.40
C TYR A 20 7.07 -6.14 -6.93
N ARG A 21 5.78 -6.36 -7.21
CA ARG A 21 5.37 -7.61 -7.84
C ARG A 21 5.99 -7.75 -9.24
N GLU A 22 6.09 -6.67 -9.99
CA GLU A 22 6.73 -6.68 -11.30
C GLU A 22 8.22 -6.99 -11.21
N TYR A 23 8.85 -6.63 -10.10
CA TYR A 23 10.26 -7.00 -9.87
C TYR A 23 10.44 -8.45 -9.44
N GLY A 24 9.36 -9.19 -9.25
CA GLY A 24 9.42 -10.61 -8.93
C GLY A 24 9.23 -10.96 -7.45
N HIS A 25 8.94 -9.97 -6.60
CA HIS A 25 8.66 -10.23 -5.18
C HIS A 25 7.27 -10.84 -5.03
N ASP A 26 7.11 -11.68 -4.00
CA ASP A 26 5.80 -12.27 -3.72
C ASP A 26 4.86 -11.22 -3.08
N ASN A 27 3.59 -11.61 -2.87
CA ASN A 27 2.58 -10.71 -2.35
C ASN A 27 2.94 -10.16 -0.98
N TYR A 28 3.40 -11.01 -0.07
CA TYR A 28 3.71 -10.61 1.30
C TYR A 28 4.88 -9.61 1.31
N LYS A 29 5.96 -9.95 0.63
CA LYS A 29 7.14 -9.09 0.59
C LYS A 29 6.85 -7.77 -0.10
N SER A 30 6.09 -7.79 -1.19
CA SER A 30 5.70 -6.59 -1.91
C SER A 30 4.90 -5.64 -1.02
N LEU A 31 4.00 -6.19 -0.22
CA LEU A 31 3.20 -5.39 0.71
C LEU A 31 4.07 -4.77 1.80
N LEU A 32 4.99 -5.54 2.37
CA LEU A 32 5.91 -5.04 3.40
C LEU A 32 6.79 -3.93 2.86
N LEU A 33 7.32 -4.09 1.66
CA LEU A 33 8.16 -3.09 1.03
C LEU A 33 7.37 -1.81 0.73
N ALA A 34 6.13 -1.97 0.28
CA ALA A 34 5.26 -0.82 0.02
C ALA A 34 4.96 -0.05 1.31
N TYR A 35 4.71 -0.74 2.41
CA TYR A 35 4.51 -0.08 3.71
C TYR A 35 5.78 0.63 4.17
N SER A 36 6.93 0.01 3.99
CA SER A 36 8.21 0.62 4.34
C SER A 36 8.42 1.92 3.55
N ASP A 37 8.16 1.88 2.25
CA ASP A 37 8.28 3.07 1.40
C ASP A 37 7.33 4.18 1.85
N ALA A 38 6.10 3.83 2.21
CA ALA A 38 5.13 4.80 2.71
C ALA A 38 5.61 5.44 4.01
N SER A 39 6.17 4.64 4.92
CA SER A 39 6.69 5.13 6.19
C SER A 39 7.86 6.07 5.99
N HIS A 40 8.70 5.81 5.01
CA HIS A 40 9.81 6.70 4.66
C HIS A 40 9.33 8.01 4.04
N LYS A 41 8.30 7.93 3.20
CA LYS A 41 7.80 9.12 2.50
C LYS A 41 6.95 10.02 3.39
N TYR A 42 6.04 9.45 4.17
CA TYR A 42 5.06 10.23 4.93
C TYR A 42 5.34 10.29 6.43
N GLY A 43 6.26 9.46 6.91
CA GLY A 43 6.55 9.34 8.33
C GLY A 43 5.82 8.17 8.96
N ALA A 44 6.56 7.34 9.72
CA ALA A 44 6.02 6.12 10.29
C ALA A 44 4.79 6.35 11.18
N LEU A 45 4.81 7.42 11.99
CA LEU A 45 3.70 7.71 12.89
C LEU A 45 2.43 8.11 12.14
N LYS A 46 2.56 8.88 11.07
CA LYS A 46 1.40 9.28 10.26
C LYS A 46 0.80 8.07 9.56
N VAL A 47 1.63 7.22 8.98
CA VAL A 47 1.19 6.01 8.31
C VAL A 47 0.47 5.09 9.29
N LYS A 48 1.09 4.85 10.44
CA LYS A 48 0.49 4.01 11.49
C LYS A 48 -0.88 4.52 11.90
N LYS A 49 -1.00 5.83 12.11
CA LYS A 49 -2.26 6.44 12.53
C LYS A 49 -3.36 6.26 11.49
N VAL A 50 -3.04 6.45 10.21
CA VAL A 50 -4.00 6.25 9.13
C VAL A 50 -4.46 4.79 9.08
N ILE A 51 -3.52 3.85 9.19
CA ILE A 51 -3.84 2.43 9.17
C ILE A 51 -4.71 2.03 10.35
N GLU A 52 -4.40 2.51 11.55
CA GLU A 52 -5.17 2.19 12.75
C GLU A 52 -6.59 2.75 12.71
N ASN A 53 -6.78 3.87 12.03
CA ASN A 53 -8.10 4.50 11.92
C ASN A 53 -8.92 3.96 10.76
N SER A 54 -8.38 3.06 9.97
CA SER A 54 -9.11 2.48 8.86
C SER A 54 -9.53 1.06 9.20
N ASP A 55 -10.73 0.68 8.76
CA ASP A 55 -11.19 -0.68 8.88
C ASP A 55 -10.54 -1.51 7.79
N ASN A 56 -9.71 -2.47 8.15
CA ASN A 56 -9.16 -3.40 7.18
C ASN A 56 -8.33 -2.74 6.07
N PHE A 57 -7.33 -1.95 6.47
CA PHE A 57 -6.47 -1.27 5.52
C PHE A 57 -5.84 -2.22 4.50
N LYS A 58 -5.41 -3.40 4.95
CA LYS A 58 -4.77 -4.40 4.08
C LYS A 58 -5.70 -4.80 2.93
N VAL A 59 -6.97 -5.07 3.24
CA VAL A 59 -7.95 -5.45 2.22
C VAL A 59 -8.19 -4.31 1.24
N ALA A 60 -8.29 -3.08 1.75
CA ALA A 60 -8.46 -1.92 0.89
C ALA A 60 -7.25 -1.71 -0.02
N ALA A 61 -6.04 -1.90 0.50
CA ALA A 61 -4.82 -1.76 -0.29
C ALA A 61 -4.75 -2.83 -1.39
N VAL A 62 -5.14 -4.07 -1.07
CA VAL A 62 -5.21 -5.14 -2.06
C VAL A 62 -6.26 -4.82 -3.13
N GLY A 63 -7.38 -4.23 -2.74
CA GLY A 63 -8.40 -3.80 -3.68
C GLY A 63 -7.89 -2.76 -4.66
N ILE A 64 -7.14 -1.78 -4.19
CA ILE A 64 -6.52 -0.78 -5.05
C ILE A 64 -5.49 -1.43 -5.98
N ALA A 65 -4.68 -2.34 -5.44
CA ALA A 65 -3.69 -3.06 -6.24
C ALA A 65 -4.36 -3.91 -7.32
N ALA A 66 -5.50 -4.51 -7.01
CA ALA A 66 -6.25 -5.31 -7.98
C ALA A 66 -6.71 -4.48 -9.18
N VAL A 67 -7.01 -3.21 -8.96
CA VAL A 67 -7.35 -2.30 -10.05
C VAL A 67 -6.11 -1.93 -10.87
N LYS A 68 -4.99 -1.70 -10.20
CA LYS A 68 -3.75 -1.24 -10.85
C LYS A 68 -2.99 -2.37 -11.54
N CYS A 69 -2.96 -3.55 -10.95
CA CYS A 69 -2.22 -4.69 -11.50
C CYS A 69 -2.99 -6.00 -11.29
N PRO A 70 -4.14 -6.15 -11.96
CA PRO A 70 -5.01 -7.31 -11.73
C PRO A 70 -4.34 -8.65 -12.00
N LYS A 71 -3.40 -8.69 -12.93
CA LYS A 71 -2.72 -9.94 -13.27
C LYS A 71 -1.97 -10.57 -12.10
N PHE A 72 -1.52 -9.77 -11.13
CA PHE A 72 -0.79 -10.28 -9.98
C PHE A 72 -1.72 -10.70 -8.85
N ILE A 73 -2.93 -10.15 -8.81
CA ILE A 73 -3.88 -10.43 -7.74
C ILE A 73 -4.73 -11.65 -8.07
N MET A 74 -4.97 -11.88 -9.34
CA MET A 74 -5.87 -12.94 -9.80
C MET A 74 -5.14 -14.25 -10.13
N GLU A 75 -3.87 -14.32 -9.81
CA GLU A 75 -3.10 -15.56 -9.95
C GLU A 75 -3.67 -16.68 -9.08
#